data_9c61fc00a752800dc3f7b498af375099
#
_entry.id   9c61fc00a752800dc3f7b498af375099
#
_cell.length_a   1.000
_cell.length_b   1.000
_cell.length_c   1.000
_cell.angle_alpha   90.00
_cell.angle_beta   90.00
_cell.angle_gamma   90.00
#
_symmetry.space_group_name_H-M   'P 1'
#
loop_
_entity.id
_entity.type
_entity.pdbx_description
1 polymer ?
#
loop_
_entity_poly.entity_id
_entity_poly.type
_entity_poly.pdbx_seq_one_letter_code
_entity_poly.pdbx_strand_id
1 'polypeptide(L)'
;MQTLSDVPSATYTYYLEHIKPKPQPIGKTADGHTVWRCRICGYEYVGDELPDDFVCPVCKHPAADFEKVEINDNVADHPTNQYSGTRTEKNLQEAFAGESMARNKYTYFASVAQKNGYEQIAAIFLKTADNEKEHAELWCKALGGISQDTATNLLHAAEGENYEWTDMYERFAKEADEEGFHNLAEQFRGVAAIEKHHEERYRALLRNVDANEVFRKSGVVVWECRNCGHICIGTEAPEVCPVCFHSQSYFEIHPENY
;
A
#
# COMPACT_ATOMS: atom_id res chain seq x y z
N MET A 1 -30.69 -17.33 8.72
CA MET A 1 -29.34 -17.62 8.18
C MET A 1 -29.55 -18.28 6.84
N GLN A 2 -29.41 -17.51 5.75
CA GLN A 2 -29.42 -18.09 4.41
C GLN A 2 -28.02 -18.64 4.16
N THR A 3 -27.94 -19.91 3.83
CA THR A 3 -26.69 -20.61 3.50
C THR A 3 -26.33 -20.35 2.05
N LEU A 4 -25.06 -20.54 1.66
CA LEU A 4 -24.52 -20.43 0.31
C LEU A 4 -25.30 -21.18 -0.78
N SER A 5 -26.26 -22.04 -0.40
CA SER A 5 -27.19 -22.78 -1.28
C SER A 5 -28.29 -21.91 -1.91
N ASP A 6 -28.47 -20.66 -1.45
CA ASP A 6 -29.62 -19.82 -1.86
C ASP A 6 -29.27 -18.77 -2.92
N VAL A 7 -28.00 -18.71 -3.37
CA VAL A 7 -27.62 -17.90 -4.54
C VAL A 7 -28.03 -18.68 -5.80
N PRO A 8 -28.78 -18.07 -6.74
CA PRO A 8 -29.16 -18.78 -7.97
C PRO A 8 -27.92 -19.33 -8.65
N SER A 9 -27.83 -20.66 -8.75
CA SER A 9 -26.67 -21.38 -9.27
C SER A 9 -26.25 -20.90 -10.67
N ALA A 10 -27.18 -20.41 -11.46
CA ALA A 10 -26.95 -19.89 -12.81
C ALA A 10 -26.10 -18.60 -12.80
N THR A 11 -26.27 -17.68 -11.85
CA THR A 11 -25.49 -16.43 -11.78
C THR A 11 -24.07 -16.69 -11.29
N TYR A 12 -23.91 -17.59 -10.34
CA TYR A 12 -22.61 -17.98 -9.82
C TYR A 12 -21.83 -18.82 -10.82
N THR A 13 -22.48 -19.77 -11.50
CA THR A 13 -21.88 -20.58 -12.56
C THR A 13 -21.47 -19.72 -13.76
N TYR A 14 -22.33 -18.78 -14.19
CA TYR A 14 -22.01 -17.84 -15.26
C TYR A 14 -20.79 -16.98 -14.90
N TYR A 15 -20.70 -16.49 -13.66
CA TYR A 15 -19.56 -15.73 -13.16
C TYR A 15 -18.27 -16.57 -13.18
N LEU A 16 -18.33 -17.81 -12.67
CA LEU A 16 -17.17 -18.73 -12.66
C LEU A 16 -16.71 -19.12 -14.07
N GLU A 17 -17.61 -19.24 -15.02
CA GLU A 17 -17.30 -19.67 -16.40
C GLU A 17 -16.87 -18.53 -17.32
N HIS A 18 -17.38 -17.29 -17.10
CA HIS A 18 -17.24 -16.17 -18.03
C HIS A 18 -16.50 -14.95 -17.49
N ILE A 19 -16.31 -14.84 -16.18
CA ILE A 19 -15.73 -13.65 -15.53
C ILE A 19 -14.45 -14.00 -14.75
N LYS A 20 -14.11 -15.27 -14.65
CA LYS A 20 -12.95 -15.74 -13.90
C LYS A 20 -11.63 -15.24 -14.49
N PRO A 21 -11.07 -14.11 -14.02
CA PRO A 21 -9.64 -13.93 -14.13
C PRO A 21 -9.00 -14.76 -13.02
N LYS A 22 -8.17 -15.72 -13.39
CA LYS A 22 -7.22 -16.28 -12.41
C LYS A 22 -6.38 -15.11 -11.93
N PRO A 23 -6.22 -14.89 -10.60
CA PRO A 23 -5.18 -14.01 -10.14
C PRO A 23 -3.86 -14.59 -10.62
N GLN A 24 -3.26 -13.96 -11.63
CA GLN A 24 -1.87 -14.21 -11.99
C GLN A 24 -1.04 -13.45 -10.97
N PRO A 25 0.04 -14.03 -10.44
CA PRO A 25 0.95 -13.32 -9.56
C PRO A 25 1.47 -12.09 -10.28
N ILE A 26 1.49 -10.97 -9.58
CA ILE A 26 2.15 -9.75 -10.00
C ILE A 26 3.63 -10.10 -10.20
N GLY A 27 4.09 -10.11 -11.42
CA GLY A 27 5.48 -10.37 -11.74
C GLY A 27 5.69 -11.50 -12.74
N LYS A 28 6.11 -11.14 -13.95
CA LYS A 28 6.69 -11.95 -15.03
C LYS A 28 5.76 -13.00 -15.64
N THR A 29 5.24 -12.68 -16.80
CA THR A 29 4.96 -13.74 -17.76
C THR A 29 6.33 -14.27 -18.24
N ALA A 30 6.69 -15.49 -17.83
CA ALA A 30 7.92 -16.17 -18.25
C ALA A 30 8.02 -16.33 -19.78
N ASP A 31 6.99 -15.93 -20.51
CA ASP A 31 6.77 -16.15 -21.94
C ASP A 31 6.77 -14.87 -22.79
N GLY A 32 7.10 -13.69 -22.22
CA GLY A 32 7.30 -12.44 -22.96
C GLY A 32 6.03 -11.74 -23.46
N HIS A 33 4.85 -12.08 -22.94
CA HIS A 33 3.60 -11.43 -23.34
C HIS A 33 3.42 -10.04 -22.76
N THR A 34 2.76 -9.15 -23.50
CA THR A 34 2.37 -7.82 -23.06
C THR A 34 1.26 -7.88 -22.01
N VAL A 35 1.35 -7.05 -20.97
CA VAL A 35 0.29 -6.83 -19.98
C VAL A 35 -0.39 -5.49 -20.26
N TRP A 36 -1.72 -5.50 -20.26
CA TRP A 36 -2.56 -4.32 -20.41
C TRP A 36 -3.36 -4.11 -19.12
N ARG A 37 -3.26 -2.96 -18.50
CA ARG A 37 -3.93 -2.64 -17.25
C ARG A 37 -5.08 -1.67 -17.45
N CYS A 38 -6.26 -2.00 -16.93
CA CYS A 38 -7.39 -1.09 -16.89
C CYS A 38 -7.10 0.06 -15.90
N ARG A 39 -7.06 1.31 -16.40
CA ARG A 39 -6.81 2.52 -15.58
C ARG A 39 -7.90 2.80 -14.54
N ILE A 40 -9.06 2.16 -14.67
CA ILE A 40 -10.20 2.41 -13.79
C ILE A 40 -10.23 1.46 -12.59
N CYS A 41 -9.97 0.16 -12.80
CA CYS A 41 -10.10 -0.84 -11.73
C CYS A 41 -8.83 -1.69 -11.50
N GLY A 42 -7.77 -1.48 -12.26
CA GLY A 42 -6.53 -2.22 -12.14
C GLY A 42 -6.56 -3.64 -12.72
N TYR A 43 -7.66 -4.06 -13.36
CA TYR A 43 -7.72 -5.38 -14.02
C TYR A 43 -6.62 -5.51 -15.08
N GLU A 44 -5.91 -6.64 -15.10
CA GLU A 44 -4.83 -6.91 -16.05
C GLU A 44 -5.27 -7.96 -17.09
N TYR A 45 -5.07 -7.64 -18.35
CA TYR A 45 -5.21 -8.54 -19.49
C TYR A 45 -3.82 -8.87 -20.01
N VAL A 46 -3.55 -10.17 -20.21
CA VAL A 46 -2.26 -10.66 -20.74
C VAL A 46 -2.46 -11.10 -22.18
N GLY A 47 -1.75 -10.48 -23.11
CA GLY A 47 -1.81 -10.80 -24.55
C GLY A 47 -0.99 -9.81 -25.34
N ASP A 48 -0.48 -10.22 -26.51
CA ASP A 48 0.39 -9.40 -27.35
C ASP A 48 -0.31 -8.13 -27.85
N GLU A 49 -1.63 -8.23 -28.06
CA GLU A 49 -2.49 -7.12 -28.46
C GLU A 49 -3.76 -7.13 -27.60
N LEU A 50 -4.27 -5.95 -27.27
CA LEU A 50 -5.58 -5.79 -26.65
C LEU A 50 -6.61 -5.63 -27.78
N PRO A 51 -7.64 -6.49 -27.89
CA PRO A 51 -8.67 -6.36 -28.91
C PRO A 51 -9.40 -5.01 -28.81
N ASP A 52 -9.68 -4.37 -29.94
CA ASP A 52 -10.37 -3.06 -29.99
C ASP A 52 -11.76 -3.08 -29.36
N ASP A 53 -12.43 -4.24 -29.40
CA ASP A 53 -13.74 -4.47 -28.81
C ASP A 53 -13.68 -5.02 -27.38
N PHE A 54 -12.48 -5.08 -26.77
CA PHE A 54 -12.31 -5.59 -25.41
C PHE A 54 -13.03 -4.71 -24.41
N VAL A 55 -13.79 -5.36 -23.55
CA VAL A 55 -14.49 -4.72 -22.43
C VAL A 55 -13.98 -5.31 -21.13
N CYS A 56 -13.55 -4.46 -20.22
CA CYS A 56 -13.06 -4.90 -18.91
C CYS A 56 -14.09 -5.81 -18.22
N PRO A 57 -13.74 -7.04 -17.87
CA PRO A 57 -14.70 -7.98 -17.26
C PRO A 57 -15.15 -7.50 -15.88
N VAL A 58 -14.34 -6.67 -15.19
CA VAL A 58 -14.60 -6.19 -13.85
C VAL A 58 -15.46 -4.92 -13.86
N CYS A 59 -15.00 -3.84 -14.49
CA CYS A 59 -15.66 -2.53 -14.42
C CYS A 59 -16.44 -2.14 -15.70
N LYS A 60 -16.43 -3.00 -16.73
CA LYS A 60 -17.13 -2.80 -18.00
C LYS A 60 -16.66 -1.62 -18.85
N HIS A 61 -15.49 -1.08 -18.57
CA HIS A 61 -14.88 -0.02 -19.37
C HIS A 61 -14.26 -0.58 -20.66
N PRO A 62 -14.24 0.19 -21.77
CA PRO A 62 -13.74 -0.25 -23.07
C PRO A 62 -12.21 -0.34 -23.11
N ALA A 63 -11.67 -0.95 -24.18
CA ALA A 63 -10.24 -1.08 -24.43
C ALA A 63 -9.49 0.26 -24.35
N ALA A 64 -10.11 1.37 -24.74
CA ALA A 64 -9.53 2.71 -24.66
C ALA A 64 -9.12 3.15 -23.24
N ASP A 65 -9.67 2.51 -22.20
CA ASP A 65 -9.32 2.76 -20.81
C ASP A 65 -8.22 1.83 -20.27
N PHE A 66 -7.57 1.08 -21.16
CA PHE A 66 -6.42 0.27 -20.83
C PHE A 66 -5.13 0.97 -21.25
N GLU A 67 -4.10 0.75 -20.46
CA GLU A 67 -2.73 1.16 -20.77
C GLU A 67 -1.83 -0.06 -20.88
N LYS A 68 -0.87 0.00 -21.80
CA LYS A 68 0.18 -1.00 -21.92
C LYS A 68 1.13 -0.86 -20.74
N VAL A 69 1.30 -1.94 -19.96
CA VAL A 69 2.31 -2.01 -18.92
C VAL A 69 3.62 -2.45 -19.58
N GLU A 70 4.57 -1.53 -19.71
CA GLU A 70 5.91 -1.89 -20.14
C GLU A 70 6.61 -2.62 -18.99
N ILE A 71 6.74 -3.94 -19.13
CA ILE A 71 7.55 -4.75 -18.22
C ILE A 71 8.99 -4.51 -18.65
N ASN A 72 9.68 -3.68 -17.89
CA ASN A 72 11.11 -3.43 -18.14
C ASN A 72 11.89 -4.58 -17.50
N ASP A 73 12.18 -5.64 -18.27
CA ASP A 73 12.88 -6.86 -17.84
C ASP A 73 14.31 -6.60 -17.30
N ASN A 74 14.77 -5.35 -17.33
CA ASN A 74 16.06 -4.91 -16.83
C ASN A 74 16.02 -4.24 -15.45
N VAL A 75 14.87 -4.21 -14.78
CA VAL A 75 14.81 -3.73 -13.41
C VAL A 75 15.13 -4.91 -12.51
N ALA A 76 16.40 -5.02 -12.12
CA ALA A 76 16.74 -5.71 -10.87
C ALA A 76 15.78 -5.16 -9.79
N ASP A 77 15.14 -6.04 -9.01
CA ASP A 77 14.11 -5.73 -8.01
C ASP A 77 14.56 -4.78 -6.87
N HIS A 78 15.72 -4.17 -7.03
CA HIS A 78 16.22 -3.09 -6.20
C HIS A 78 16.36 -1.84 -7.06
N PRO A 79 15.52 -0.81 -6.85
CA PRO A 79 15.73 0.46 -7.51
C PRO A 79 17.12 0.97 -7.14
N THR A 80 18.02 0.94 -8.09
CA THR A 80 19.39 1.38 -7.86
C THR A 80 19.43 2.89 -7.81
N ASN A 81 19.92 3.44 -6.71
CA ASN A 81 20.24 4.86 -6.62
C ASN A 81 21.46 5.18 -7.52
N GLN A 82 21.16 5.56 -8.77
CA GLN A 82 22.22 5.93 -9.74
C GLN A 82 23.03 7.17 -9.33
N TYR A 83 22.58 7.91 -8.33
CA TYR A 83 23.22 9.12 -7.82
C TYR A 83 24.15 8.86 -6.63
N SER A 84 24.29 7.61 -6.21
CA SER A 84 25.06 7.21 -5.02
C SER A 84 26.45 7.84 -4.99
N GLY A 85 26.82 8.44 -3.85
CA GLY A 85 28.10 9.12 -3.63
C GLY A 85 28.24 10.50 -4.27
N THR A 86 27.23 11.01 -4.98
CA THR A 86 27.28 12.32 -5.66
C THR A 86 26.72 13.46 -4.80
N ARG A 87 26.97 14.69 -5.22
CA ARG A 87 26.28 15.87 -4.65
C ARG A 87 24.77 15.86 -4.97
N THR A 88 24.40 15.30 -6.11
CA THR A 88 22.99 15.18 -6.51
C THR A 88 22.23 14.26 -5.56
N GLU A 89 22.82 13.20 -5.08
CA GLU A 89 22.18 12.34 -4.05
C GLU A 89 21.87 13.15 -2.79
N LYS A 90 22.80 13.95 -2.29
CA LYS A 90 22.58 14.81 -1.12
C LYS A 90 21.47 15.82 -1.36
N ASN A 91 21.43 16.42 -2.56
CA ASN A 91 20.35 17.35 -2.94
C ASN A 91 18.98 16.65 -2.98
N LEU A 92 18.91 15.41 -3.47
CA LEU A 92 17.69 14.59 -3.49
C LEU A 92 17.22 14.25 -2.08
N GLN A 93 18.16 13.88 -1.19
CA GLN A 93 17.86 13.60 0.23
C GLN A 93 17.33 14.84 0.94
N GLU A 94 17.98 16.00 0.72
CA GLU A 94 17.54 17.28 1.29
C GLU A 94 16.15 17.68 0.75
N ALA A 95 15.94 17.55 -0.55
CA ALA A 95 14.65 17.83 -1.18
C ALA A 95 13.56 16.89 -0.63
N PHE A 96 13.79 15.58 -0.57
CA PHE A 96 12.85 14.61 -0.01
C PHE A 96 12.48 14.95 1.46
N ALA A 97 13.47 15.27 2.28
CA ALA A 97 13.25 15.67 3.66
C ALA A 97 12.46 16.98 3.77
N GLY A 98 12.79 17.98 2.93
CA GLY A 98 12.12 19.29 2.89
C GLY A 98 10.64 19.17 2.51
N GLU A 99 10.33 18.46 1.42
CA GLU A 99 8.95 18.25 0.95
C GLU A 99 8.13 17.42 1.96
N SER A 100 8.71 16.37 2.52
CA SER A 100 8.06 15.54 3.55
C SER A 100 7.72 16.37 4.80
N MET A 101 8.61 17.25 5.21
CA MET A 101 8.38 18.17 6.31
C MET A 101 7.30 19.22 5.97
N ALA A 102 7.34 19.81 4.78
CA ALA A 102 6.38 20.80 4.30
C ALA A 102 4.97 20.18 4.27
N ARG A 103 4.82 18.98 3.71
CA ARG A 103 3.56 18.24 3.71
C ARG A 103 2.94 18.14 5.09
N ASN A 104 3.71 17.70 6.09
CA ASN A 104 3.21 17.55 7.45
C ASN A 104 2.87 18.92 8.08
N LYS A 105 3.74 19.92 7.95
CA LYS A 105 3.50 21.27 8.47
C LYS A 105 2.22 21.90 7.90
N TYR A 106 1.99 21.78 6.59
CA TYR A 106 0.80 22.36 5.96
C TYR A 106 -0.49 21.68 6.42
N THR A 107 -0.47 20.37 6.69
CA THR A 107 -1.59 19.68 7.32
C THR A 107 -1.89 20.25 8.73
N TYR A 108 -0.85 20.52 9.52
CA TYR A 108 -1.01 21.14 10.85
C TYR A 108 -1.50 22.59 10.75
N PHE A 109 -0.99 23.38 9.78
CA PHE A 109 -1.44 24.74 9.57
C PHE A 109 -2.90 24.81 9.10
N ALA A 110 -3.34 23.86 8.27
CA ALA A 110 -4.73 23.72 7.87
C ALA A 110 -5.65 23.53 9.09
N SER A 111 -5.27 22.66 10.03
CA SER A 111 -6.02 22.46 11.27
C SER A 111 -6.15 23.74 12.11
N VAL A 112 -5.10 24.57 12.17
CA VAL A 112 -5.17 25.87 12.84
C VAL A 112 -6.07 26.85 12.10
N ALA A 113 -5.98 26.90 10.77
CA ALA A 113 -6.83 27.77 9.94
C ALA A 113 -8.33 27.44 10.10
N GLN A 114 -8.67 26.13 10.15
CA GLN A 114 -10.04 25.68 10.42
C GLN A 114 -10.54 26.15 11.80
N LYS A 115 -9.74 25.95 12.84
CA LYS A 115 -10.10 26.41 14.19
C LYS A 115 -10.31 27.93 14.29
N ASN A 116 -9.64 28.69 13.43
CA ASN A 116 -9.77 30.14 13.32
C ASN A 116 -10.90 30.58 12.37
N GLY A 117 -11.64 29.65 11.77
CA GLY A 117 -12.75 29.93 10.84
C GLY A 117 -12.34 30.28 9.41
N TYR A 118 -11.11 29.97 8.99
CA TYR A 118 -10.57 30.25 7.66
C TYR A 118 -10.59 29.02 6.75
N GLU A 119 -11.76 28.51 6.39
CA GLU A 119 -11.92 27.27 5.63
C GLU A 119 -11.23 27.31 4.26
N GLN A 120 -11.26 28.44 3.55
CA GLN A 120 -10.56 28.60 2.27
C GLN A 120 -9.04 28.46 2.44
N ILE A 121 -8.47 29.07 3.48
CA ILE A 121 -7.03 29.00 3.76
C ILE A 121 -6.66 27.56 4.12
N ALA A 122 -7.45 26.90 4.95
CA ALA A 122 -7.25 25.50 5.30
C ALA A 122 -7.27 24.59 4.06
N ALA A 123 -8.23 24.77 3.16
CA ALA A 123 -8.31 24.02 1.90
C ALA A 123 -7.09 24.24 1.01
N ILE A 124 -6.56 25.45 0.95
CA ILE A 124 -5.32 25.77 0.20
C ILE A 124 -4.12 25.05 0.81
N PHE A 125 -3.97 25.07 2.15
CA PHE A 125 -2.90 24.34 2.83
C PHE A 125 -2.97 22.83 2.55
N LEU A 126 -4.15 22.21 2.63
CA LEU A 126 -4.33 20.79 2.35
C LEU A 126 -3.99 20.44 0.91
N LYS A 127 -4.46 21.25 -0.05
CA LYS A 127 -4.12 21.06 -1.47
C LYS A 127 -2.61 21.16 -1.71
N THR A 128 -1.95 22.13 -1.07
CA THR A 128 -0.49 22.26 -1.20
C THR A 128 0.21 21.08 -0.53
N ALA A 129 -0.24 20.63 0.65
CA ALA A 129 0.30 19.43 1.30
C ALA A 129 0.25 18.17 0.40
N ASP A 130 -0.83 18.02 -0.38
CA ASP A 130 -0.93 16.94 -1.37
C ASP A 130 0.09 17.09 -2.52
N ASN A 131 0.35 18.33 -2.97
CA ASN A 131 1.38 18.59 -3.97
C ASN A 131 2.79 18.25 -3.44
N GLU A 132 3.11 18.65 -2.20
CA GLU A 132 4.40 18.34 -1.58
C GLU A 132 4.60 16.84 -1.36
N LYS A 133 3.51 16.09 -1.12
CA LYS A 133 3.57 14.62 -1.10
C LYS A 133 4.03 14.06 -2.46
N GLU A 134 3.51 14.56 -3.57
CA GLU A 134 3.90 14.11 -4.91
C GLU A 134 5.35 14.50 -5.24
N HIS A 135 5.81 15.71 -4.82
CA HIS A 135 7.22 16.09 -4.96
C HIS A 135 8.13 15.16 -4.15
N ALA A 136 7.79 14.87 -2.89
CA ALA A 136 8.54 13.94 -2.06
C ALA A 136 8.62 12.54 -2.70
N GLU A 137 7.53 12.05 -3.31
CA GLU A 137 7.51 10.77 -3.99
C GLU A 137 8.49 10.72 -5.19
N LEU A 138 8.59 11.82 -5.97
CA LEU A 138 9.55 11.93 -7.08
C LEU A 138 10.99 11.73 -6.57
N TRP A 139 11.34 12.42 -5.50
CA TRP A 139 12.70 12.34 -4.93
C TRP A 139 12.98 11.00 -4.27
N CYS A 140 11.99 10.42 -3.58
CA CYS A 140 12.08 9.07 -3.02
C CYS A 140 12.32 8.02 -4.10
N LYS A 141 11.59 8.07 -5.21
CA LYS A 141 11.79 7.20 -6.38
C LYS A 141 13.19 7.35 -6.97
N ALA A 142 13.66 8.59 -7.14
CA ALA A 142 14.99 8.86 -7.67
C ALA A 142 16.11 8.30 -6.78
N LEU A 143 15.91 8.29 -5.46
CA LEU A 143 16.81 7.71 -4.47
C LEU A 143 16.73 6.17 -4.37
N GLY A 144 15.80 5.54 -5.10
CA GLY A 144 15.57 4.10 -4.98
C GLY A 144 14.84 3.69 -3.70
N GLY A 145 14.11 4.61 -3.06
CA GLY A 145 13.41 4.37 -1.79
C GLY A 145 12.08 3.62 -1.92
N ILE A 146 11.61 3.34 -3.15
CA ILE A 146 10.34 2.64 -3.39
C ILE A 146 10.60 1.47 -4.33
N SER A 147 10.37 0.24 -3.86
CA SER A 147 10.38 -0.97 -4.68
C SER A 147 9.01 -1.22 -5.31
N GLN A 148 8.99 -1.90 -6.47
CA GLN A 148 7.74 -2.44 -7.04
C GLN A 148 7.29 -3.72 -6.29
N ASP A 149 8.16 -4.30 -5.48
CA ASP A 149 7.87 -5.47 -4.66
C ASP A 149 7.40 -5.08 -3.24
N THR A 150 6.23 -5.58 -2.85
CA THR A 150 5.63 -5.30 -1.54
C THR A 150 6.46 -5.90 -0.39
N ALA A 151 7.04 -7.09 -0.57
CA ALA A 151 7.86 -7.72 0.47
C ALA A 151 9.11 -6.87 0.77
N THR A 152 9.77 -6.37 -0.26
CA THR A 152 10.90 -5.44 -0.14
C THR A 152 10.52 -4.16 0.59
N ASN A 153 9.37 -3.55 0.27
CA ASN A 153 8.90 -2.34 0.96
C ASN A 153 8.56 -2.60 2.43
N LEU A 154 7.97 -3.77 2.75
CA LEU A 154 7.71 -4.18 4.13
C LEU A 154 9.00 -4.39 4.92
N LEU A 155 10.03 -4.96 4.29
CA LEU A 155 11.36 -5.11 4.90
C LEU A 155 11.98 -3.75 5.20
N HIS A 156 12.02 -2.84 4.21
CA HIS A 156 12.56 -1.49 4.40
C HIS A 156 11.82 -0.72 5.49
N ALA A 157 10.49 -0.83 5.55
CA ALA A 157 9.71 -0.22 6.62
C ALA A 157 10.12 -0.79 7.99
N ALA A 158 10.18 -2.13 8.13
CA ALA A 158 10.59 -2.77 9.37
C ALA A 158 12.00 -2.38 9.81
N GLU A 159 12.95 -2.25 8.88
CA GLU A 159 14.33 -1.81 9.17
C GLU A 159 14.39 -0.35 9.59
N GLY A 160 13.57 0.52 8.98
CA GLY A 160 13.44 1.92 9.39
C GLY A 160 12.94 2.04 10.83
N GLU A 161 11.82 1.40 11.15
CA GLU A 161 11.26 1.40 12.51
C GLU A 161 12.24 0.78 13.53
N ASN A 162 12.95 -0.28 13.15
CA ASN A 162 14.00 -0.88 14.00
C ASN A 162 15.07 0.13 14.35
N TYR A 163 15.61 0.88 13.38
CA TYR A 163 16.59 1.93 13.63
C TYR A 163 16.03 3.03 14.54
N GLU A 164 14.77 3.42 14.34
CA GLU A 164 14.14 4.48 15.13
C GLU A 164 14.06 4.12 16.61
N TRP A 165 13.62 2.91 16.97
CA TRP A 165 13.46 2.55 18.37
C TRP A 165 14.73 2.00 19.03
N THR A 166 15.68 1.39 18.28
CA THR A 166 16.91 0.82 18.88
C THR A 166 18.06 1.81 19.01
N ASP A 167 18.10 2.86 18.17
CA ASP A 167 19.18 3.85 18.15
C ASP A 167 18.67 5.29 18.28
N MET A 168 17.86 5.76 17.34
CA MET A 168 17.54 7.17 17.18
C MET A 168 16.84 7.75 18.41
N TYR A 169 15.70 7.18 18.81
CA TYR A 169 14.93 7.69 19.95
C TYR A 169 15.57 7.39 21.29
N GLU A 170 16.31 6.28 21.43
CA GLU A 170 17.06 6.00 22.64
C GLU A 170 18.13 7.07 22.89
N ARG A 171 18.89 7.41 21.83
CA ARG A 171 19.90 8.48 21.87
C ARG A 171 19.24 9.85 22.16
N PHE A 172 18.14 10.19 21.49
CA PHE A 172 17.44 11.45 21.71
C PHE A 172 16.90 11.57 23.14
N ALA A 173 16.35 10.50 23.70
CA ALA A 173 15.87 10.49 25.08
C ALA A 173 17.01 10.72 26.08
N LYS A 174 18.15 10.09 25.87
CA LYS A 174 19.33 10.27 26.71
C LYS A 174 19.86 11.70 26.65
N GLU A 175 20.03 12.23 25.43
CA GLU A 175 20.50 13.61 25.22
C GLU A 175 19.54 14.63 25.86
N ALA A 176 18.21 14.44 25.73
CA ALA A 176 17.20 15.30 26.34
C ALA A 176 17.25 15.25 27.87
N ASP A 177 17.50 14.08 28.48
CA ASP A 177 17.70 13.98 29.94
C ASP A 177 18.96 14.70 30.42
N GLU A 178 20.07 14.55 29.67
CA GLU A 178 21.35 15.24 29.98
C GLU A 178 21.20 16.76 29.90
N GLU A 179 20.35 17.27 29.00
CA GLU A 179 20.04 18.70 28.87
C GLU A 179 18.92 19.18 29.82
N GLY A 180 18.31 18.31 30.64
CA GLY A 180 17.27 18.61 31.57
C GLY A 180 15.84 18.66 31.04
N PHE A 181 15.62 18.19 29.80
CA PHE A 181 14.29 18.11 29.16
C PHE A 181 13.59 16.76 29.43
N HIS A 182 13.45 16.39 30.71
CA HIS A 182 12.94 15.07 31.12
C HIS A 182 11.58 14.70 30.52
N ASN A 183 10.64 15.66 30.41
CA ASN A 183 9.33 15.39 29.81
C ASN A 183 9.45 15.02 28.32
N LEU A 184 10.38 15.62 27.60
CA LEU A 184 10.63 15.30 26.20
C LEU A 184 11.34 13.94 26.07
N ALA A 185 12.26 13.62 26.97
CA ALA A 185 12.91 12.33 27.06
C ALA A 185 11.88 11.19 27.23
N GLU A 186 10.89 11.37 28.12
CA GLU A 186 9.79 10.42 28.28
C GLU A 186 8.91 10.29 27.01
N GLN A 187 8.67 11.39 26.27
CA GLN A 187 7.97 11.35 25.01
C GLN A 187 8.76 10.56 23.95
N PHE A 188 10.07 10.76 23.84
CA PHE A 188 10.92 9.98 22.94
C PHE A 188 10.88 8.48 23.26
N ARG A 189 10.95 8.08 24.54
CA ARG A 189 10.80 6.67 24.94
C ARG A 189 9.40 6.12 24.62
N GLY A 190 8.37 6.94 24.80
CA GLY A 190 7.00 6.57 24.45
C GLY A 190 6.85 6.30 22.96
N VAL A 191 7.42 7.16 22.09
CA VAL A 191 7.41 6.97 20.65
C VAL A 191 8.25 5.74 20.27
N ALA A 192 9.45 5.56 20.83
CA ALA A 192 10.26 4.35 20.59
C ALA A 192 9.49 3.05 20.84
N ALA A 193 8.67 3.00 21.90
CA ALA A 193 7.83 1.83 22.19
C ALA A 193 6.75 1.62 21.11
N ILE A 194 6.24 2.67 20.48
CA ILE A 194 5.28 2.61 19.37
C ILE A 194 5.98 2.09 18.11
N GLU A 195 7.18 2.62 17.77
CA GLU A 195 7.92 2.20 16.57
C GLU A 195 8.35 0.73 16.64
N LYS A 196 8.62 0.22 17.84
CA LYS A 196 8.82 -1.21 18.04
C LYS A 196 7.58 -2.04 17.61
N HIS A 197 6.37 -1.59 17.95
CA HIS A 197 5.14 -2.25 17.51
C HIS A 197 4.91 -2.13 16.01
N HIS A 198 5.32 -1.02 15.38
CA HIS A 198 5.29 -0.87 13.94
C HIS A 198 6.22 -1.88 13.26
N GLU A 199 7.47 -2.03 13.74
CA GLU A 199 8.39 -3.04 13.24
C GLU A 199 7.79 -4.45 13.36
N GLU A 200 7.30 -4.82 14.55
CA GLU A 200 6.70 -6.13 14.79
C GLU A 200 5.56 -6.42 13.79
N ARG A 201 4.73 -5.41 13.51
CA ARG A 201 3.63 -5.46 12.54
C ARG A 201 4.13 -5.67 11.12
N TYR A 202 5.10 -4.86 10.66
CA TYR A 202 5.65 -5.00 9.30
C TYR A 202 6.35 -6.35 9.10
N ARG A 203 7.08 -6.84 10.09
CA ARG A 203 7.67 -8.18 10.03
C ARG A 203 6.62 -9.30 10.02
N ALA A 204 5.50 -9.13 10.71
CA ALA A 204 4.39 -10.09 10.66
C ALA A 204 3.73 -10.11 9.28
N LEU A 205 3.50 -8.93 8.67
CA LEU A 205 2.97 -8.79 7.32
C LEU A 205 3.93 -9.38 6.28
N LEU A 206 5.23 -9.14 6.40
CA LEU A 206 6.25 -9.72 5.54
C LEU A 206 6.21 -11.25 5.59
N ARG A 207 6.17 -11.84 6.78
CA ARG A 207 6.03 -13.30 6.92
C ARG A 207 4.78 -13.83 6.25
N ASN A 208 3.65 -13.12 6.34
CA ASN A 208 2.42 -13.54 5.64
C ASN A 208 2.57 -13.50 4.11
N VAL A 209 3.29 -12.52 3.58
CA VAL A 209 3.57 -12.42 2.13
C VAL A 209 4.47 -13.59 1.71
N ASP A 210 5.58 -13.80 2.39
CA ASP A 210 6.56 -14.85 2.08
C ASP A 210 5.97 -16.26 2.17
N ALA A 211 5.08 -16.48 3.13
CA ALA A 211 4.40 -17.76 3.33
C ALA A 211 3.14 -17.94 2.45
N ASN A 212 2.76 -16.95 1.65
CA ASN A 212 1.47 -16.90 0.94
C ASN A 212 0.27 -17.03 1.88
N GLU A 213 0.37 -16.43 3.06
CA GLU A 213 -0.64 -16.48 4.12
C GLU A 213 -1.48 -15.19 4.25
N VAL A 214 -1.37 -14.25 3.32
CA VAL A 214 -2.17 -13.01 3.34
C VAL A 214 -3.66 -13.34 3.29
N PHE A 215 -4.06 -14.19 2.35
CA PHE A 215 -5.46 -14.60 2.13
C PHE A 215 -5.76 -16.04 2.53
N ARG A 216 -4.80 -16.70 3.16
CA ARG A 216 -4.91 -18.08 3.67
C ARG A 216 -4.31 -18.15 5.07
N LYS A 217 -4.88 -18.97 5.95
CA LYS A 217 -4.35 -19.24 7.28
C LYS A 217 -4.32 -20.74 7.55
N SER A 218 -3.45 -21.18 8.45
CA SER A 218 -3.37 -22.59 8.89
C SER A 218 -4.60 -23.04 9.66
N GLY A 219 -5.35 -22.11 10.26
CA GLY A 219 -6.59 -22.34 11.00
C GLY A 219 -7.78 -21.61 10.39
N VAL A 220 -8.98 -21.98 10.83
CA VAL A 220 -10.22 -21.28 10.45
C VAL A 220 -10.25 -19.90 11.08
N VAL A 221 -10.47 -18.87 10.27
CA VAL A 221 -10.59 -17.46 10.68
C VAL A 221 -11.85 -16.83 10.07
N VAL A 222 -12.22 -15.68 10.58
CA VAL A 222 -13.30 -14.85 10.05
C VAL A 222 -12.69 -13.86 9.08
N TRP A 223 -13.16 -13.86 7.83
CA TRP A 223 -12.78 -12.94 6.78
C TRP A 223 -13.85 -11.89 6.57
N GLU A 224 -13.44 -10.66 6.33
CA GLU A 224 -14.34 -9.55 5.99
C GLU A 224 -13.93 -8.91 4.67
N CYS A 225 -14.92 -8.65 3.81
CA CYS A 225 -14.71 -7.85 2.60
C CYS A 225 -14.69 -6.36 2.95
N ARG A 226 -13.56 -5.69 2.81
CA ARG A 226 -13.37 -4.26 3.12
C ARG A 226 -14.26 -3.32 2.31
N ASN A 227 -14.81 -3.76 1.17
CA ASN A 227 -15.69 -2.94 0.36
C ASN A 227 -17.14 -2.95 0.85
N CYS A 228 -17.69 -4.13 1.23
CA CYS A 228 -19.12 -4.25 1.52
C CYS A 228 -19.45 -4.84 2.90
N GLY A 229 -18.43 -5.22 3.70
CA GLY A 229 -18.63 -5.81 5.02
C GLY A 229 -19.11 -7.28 5.01
N HIS A 230 -19.08 -7.96 3.85
CA HIS A 230 -19.45 -9.37 3.80
C HIS A 230 -18.50 -10.22 4.63
N ILE A 231 -19.07 -11.00 5.55
CA ILE A 231 -18.34 -11.90 6.45
C ILE A 231 -18.42 -13.34 5.94
N CYS A 232 -17.29 -14.04 5.94
CA CYS A 232 -17.24 -15.49 5.71
C CYS A 232 -16.22 -16.15 6.64
N ILE A 233 -16.36 -17.46 6.84
CA ILE A 233 -15.54 -18.23 7.78
C ILE A 233 -14.85 -19.35 7.00
N GLY A 234 -13.55 -19.48 7.15
CA GLY A 234 -12.75 -20.49 6.48
C GLY A 234 -11.25 -20.31 6.70
N THR A 235 -10.48 -21.25 6.17
CA THR A 235 -9.00 -21.14 6.18
C THR A 235 -8.47 -20.25 5.07
N GLU A 236 -9.31 -19.86 4.10
CA GLU A 236 -8.95 -19.05 2.96
C GLU A 236 -10.07 -18.04 2.65
N ALA A 237 -9.69 -16.82 2.30
CA ALA A 237 -10.62 -15.81 1.81
C ALA A 237 -11.16 -16.20 0.42
N PRO A 238 -12.45 -15.92 0.12
CA PRO A 238 -12.99 -16.18 -1.22
C PRO A 238 -12.20 -15.45 -2.32
N GLU A 239 -11.97 -16.10 -3.46
CA GLU A 239 -11.35 -15.45 -4.63
C GLU A 239 -12.10 -14.21 -5.07
N VAL A 240 -13.43 -14.22 -4.87
CA VAL A 240 -14.34 -13.12 -5.22
C VAL A 240 -15.42 -13.00 -4.15
N CYS A 241 -15.71 -11.80 -3.72
CA CYS A 241 -16.80 -11.53 -2.79
C CYS A 241 -18.15 -11.87 -3.43
N PRO A 242 -18.96 -12.77 -2.83
CA PRO A 242 -20.23 -13.18 -3.43
C PRO A 242 -21.31 -12.08 -3.42
N VAL A 243 -21.08 -10.98 -2.69
CA VAL A 243 -22.03 -9.87 -2.55
C VAL A 243 -21.72 -8.71 -3.49
N CYS A 244 -20.47 -8.24 -3.52
CA CYS A 244 -20.10 -7.06 -4.28
C CYS A 244 -19.10 -7.32 -5.42
N PHE A 245 -18.73 -8.57 -5.64
CA PHE A 245 -17.88 -9.04 -6.73
C PHE A 245 -16.45 -8.44 -6.77
N HIS A 246 -15.98 -7.86 -5.67
CA HIS A 246 -14.56 -7.48 -5.53
C HIS A 246 -13.69 -8.72 -5.34
N SER A 247 -12.46 -8.63 -5.84
CA SER A 247 -11.47 -9.72 -5.77
C SER A 247 -11.06 -10.06 -4.32
N GLN A 248 -10.39 -11.19 -4.15
CA GLN A 248 -9.81 -11.65 -2.87
C GLN A 248 -8.96 -10.57 -2.19
N SER A 249 -8.32 -9.67 -2.96
CA SER A 249 -7.51 -8.56 -2.44
C SER A 249 -8.26 -7.59 -1.51
N TYR A 250 -9.59 -7.62 -1.54
CA TYR A 250 -10.43 -6.83 -0.65
C TYR A 250 -10.76 -7.51 0.68
N PHE A 251 -10.32 -8.75 0.90
CA PHE A 251 -10.57 -9.43 2.15
C PHE A 251 -9.45 -9.20 3.16
N GLU A 252 -9.84 -9.09 4.41
CA GLU A 252 -8.95 -9.06 5.57
C GLU A 252 -9.51 -9.95 6.68
N ILE A 253 -8.68 -10.26 7.68
CA ILE A 253 -9.17 -10.92 8.89
C ILE A 253 -10.07 -9.92 9.62
N HIS A 254 -11.29 -10.32 9.94
CA HIS A 254 -12.25 -9.49 10.65
C HIS A 254 -11.75 -9.15 12.06
N PRO A 255 -11.51 -7.87 12.39
CA PRO A 255 -11.13 -7.47 13.73
C PRO A 255 -12.37 -7.28 14.61
N GLU A 256 -12.46 -8.04 15.70
CA GLU A 256 -13.41 -7.75 16.79
C GLU A 256 -12.76 -6.79 17.78
N ASN A 257 -13.05 -5.49 17.68
CA ASN A 257 -12.42 -4.44 18.49
C ASN A 257 -13.42 -3.57 19.27
N TYR A 258 -14.61 -4.11 19.53
CA TYR A 258 -15.71 -3.46 20.26
C TYR A 258 -16.16 -4.25 21.47
#